data_b4165481ae69d44ce45ef3cad89eaa14
#
_entry.id   b4165481ae69d44ce45ef3cad89eaa14
#
_cell.length_a   1.000
_cell.length_b   1.000
_cell.length_c   1.000
_cell.angle_alpha   90.00
_cell.angle_beta   90.00
_cell.angle_gamma   90.00
#
_symmetry.space_group_name_H-M   'P 1'
#
loop_
_entity.id
_entity.type
_entity.pdbx_description
1 polymer ?
#
loop_
_entity_poly.entity_id
_entity_poly.type
_entity_poly.pdbx_seq_one_letter_code
_entity_poly.pdbx_strand_id
1 'polypeptide(L)'
;MALNISNFSLKVKHNVLLDNVQLNFNSGTISHIVGKNGVGKSRLAKDLILNLSGYFPKGFASGVTVISSYSNIPDDITTKVLFMLLSQTYSIQHIQQLISMLSIENIPQGVLIKQLSPGQKQKLKLISFLLEDKEIIILDEITNSLDKITVNEIHQFLNAYIKHHPHKIVVNITNNLDDLHNVAGDYYLFSKKQIQQFHHKDELINQYVEE
;
A
#
# COMPACT_ATOMS: atom_id res chain seq x y z
N MET A 1 -14.55 5.44 -10.48
CA MET A 1 -14.44 6.39 -9.36
C MET A 1 -13.00 6.92 -9.33
N ALA A 2 -12.76 8.14 -8.81
CA ALA A 2 -11.41 8.67 -8.65
C ALA A 2 -11.34 9.46 -7.34
N LEU A 3 -10.17 9.42 -6.68
CA LEU A 3 -9.85 10.31 -5.57
C LEU A 3 -9.10 11.52 -6.13
N ASN A 4 -9.79 12.65 -6.17
CA ASN A 4 -9.23 13.93 -6.62
C ASN A 4 -8.82 14.77 -5.41
N ILE A 5 -7.56 15.15 -5.35
CA ILE A 5 -6.96 15.98 -4.31
C ILE A 5 -6.42 17.23 -5.00
N SER A 6 -6.96 18.42 -4.69
CA SER A 6 -6.60 19.68 -5.34
C SER A 6 -6.10 20.70 -4.31
N ASN A 7 -5.09 21.48 -4.69
CA ASN A 7 -4.49 22.51 -3.82
C ASN A 7 -3.99 21.93 -2.47
N PHE A 8 -3.45 20.70 -2.51
CA PHE A 8 -2.99 20.02 -1.31
C PHE A 8 -1.58 20.44 -0.94
N SER A 9 -1.38 20.78 0.33
CA SER A 9 -0.07 21.07 0.89
C SER A 9 0.16 20.26 2.15
N LEU A 10 1.35 19.67 2.26
CA LEU A 10 1.74 18.85 3.40
C LEU A 10 2.98 19.45 4.07
N LYS A 11 2.88 19.71 5.38
CA LYS A 11 3.95 20.30 6.18
C LYS A 11 4.26 19.43 7.40
N VAL A 12 5.51 19.44 7.81
CA VAL A 12 5.96 18.87 9.09
C VAL A 12 6.76 19.93 9.83
N LYS A 13 6.18 20.47 10.90
CA LYS A 13 6.72 21.64 11.60
C LYS A 13 6.88 22.81 10.61
N HIS A 14 8.11 23.27 10.39
CA HIS A 14 8.44 24.37 9.46
C HIS A 14 8.81 23.87 8.04
N ASN A 15 8.89 22.56 7.84
CA ASN A 15 9.32 22.00 6.56
C ASN A 15 8.11 21.68 5.67
N VAL A 16 8.07 22.27 4.47
CA VAL A 16 7.07 22.00 3.44
C VAL A 16 7.52 20.76 2.65
N LEU A 17 6.74 19.70 2.70
CA LEU A 17 6.98 18.45 1.96
C LEU A 17 6.27 18.45 0.60
N LEU A 18 5.04 18.98 0.55
CA LEU A 18 4.27 19.19 -0.67
C LEU A 18 3.68 20.60 -0.64
N ASP A 19 3.65 21.26 -1.78
CA ASP A 19 3.15 22.62 -1.92
C ASP A 19 2.20 22.74 -3.09
N ASN A 20 0.90 22.97 -2.78
CA ASN A 20 -0.16 23.21 -3.74
C ASN A 20 -0.24 22.17 -4.88
N VAL A 21 -0.21 20.88 -4.53
CA VAL A 21 -0.21 19.78 -5.50
C VAL A 21 -1.62 19.35 -5.89
N GLN A 22 -1.75 18.78 -7.09
CA GLN A 22 -2.94 18.11 -7.58
C GLN A 22 -2.64 16.64 -7.79
N LEU A 23 -3.47 15.76 -7.23
CA LEU A 23 -3.34 14.32 -7.36
C LEU A 23 -4.68 13.75 -7.82
N ASN A 24 -4.62 12.80 -8.73
CA ASN A 24 -5.78 12.08 -9.22
C ASN A 24 -5.47 10.58 -9.20
N PHE A 25 -6.10 9.84 -8.30
CA PHE A 25 -5.95 8.39 -8.21
C PHE A 25 -7.21 7.71 -8.72
N ASN A 26 -7.10 7.00 -9.84
CA ASN A 26 -8.21 6.31 -10.47
C ASN A 26 -8.49 4.96 -9.80
N SER A 27 -9.77 4.56 -9.73
CA SER A 27 -10.11 3.18 -9.36
C SER A 27 -9.81 2.22 -10.51
N GLY A 28 -9.56 0.94 -10.17
CA GLY A 28 -9.29 -0.11 -11.16
C GLY A 28 -7.88 -0.10 -11.74
N THR A 29 -7.00 0.77 -11.23
CA THR A 29 -5.57 0.81 -11.52
C THR A 29 -4.78 1.02 -10.23
N ILE A 30 -3.47 0.74 -10.27
CA ILE A 30 -2.56 1.00 -9.15
C ILE A 30 -1.79 2.27 -9.46
N SER A 31 -1.89 3.26 -8.57
CA SER A 31 -1.12 4.50 -8.68
C SER A 31 0.20 4.36 -7.92
N HIS A 32 1.32 4.29 -8.64
CA HIS A 32 2.66 4.19 -8.04
C HIS A 32 3.21 5.58 -7.75
N ILE A 33 3.51 5.85 -6.48
CA ILE A 33 4.24 7.07 -6.06
C ILE A 33 5.67 6.68 -5.73
N VAL A 34 6.60 7.11 -6.56
CA VAL A 34 8.04 6.88 -6.38
C VAL A 34 8.70 8.16 -5.90
N GLY A 35 9.76 8.03 -5.12
CA GLY A 35 10.56 9.18 -4.66
C GLY A 35 11.68 8.72 -3.76
N LYS A 36 12.72 9.53 -3.63
CA LYS A 36 13.89 9.21 -2.79
C LYS A 36 13.52 9.13 -1.31
N ASN A 37 14.38 8.48 -0.53
CA ASN A 37 14.17 8.37 0.90
C ASN A 37 14.19 9.78 1.55
N GLY A 38 13.28 9.99 2.50
CA GLY A 38 13.17 11.27 3.21
C GLY A 38 12.35 12.35 2.52
N VAL A 39 11.90 12.16 1.26
CA VAL A 39 11.11 13.18 0.52
C VAL A 39 9.73 13.44 1.12
N GLY A 40 9.19 12.50 1.90
CA GLY A 40 7.89 12.66 2.57
C GLY A 40 6.83 11.63 2.22
N LYS A 41 7.16 10.57 1.48
CA LYS A 41 6.21 9.53 1.03
C LYS A 41 5.38 8.93 2.17
N SER A 42 6.02 8.40 3.21
CA SER A 42 5.31 7.82 4.36
C SER A 42 4.56 8.87 5.18
N ARG A 43 4.94 10.15 5.09
CA ARG A 43 4.17 11.24 5.71
C ARG A 43 2.87 11.47 4.94
N LEU A 44 2.90 11.41 3.60
CA LEU A 44 1.70 11.45 2.76
C LEU A 44 0.77 10.27 3.11
N ALA A 45 1.30 9.04 3.17
CA ALA A 45 0.52 7.86 3.58
C ALA A 45 -0.17 8.06 4.94
N LYS A 46 0.57 8.58 5.93
CA LYS A 46 0.01 8.88 7.26
C LYS A 46 -1.04 9.97 7.22
N ASP A 47 -0.88 10.98 6.38
CA ASP A 47 -1.82 12.09 6.31
C ASP A 47 -3.19 11.64 5.76
N LEU A 48 -3.21 10.71 4.81
CA LEU A 48 -4.43 10.12 4.26
C LEU A 48 -5.30 9.43 5.30
N ILE A 49 -4.74 8.93 6.40
CA ILE A 49 -5.50 8.27 7.47
C ILE A 49 -5.63 9.13 8.74
N LEU A 50 -4.61 9.91 9.08
CA LEU A 50 -4.59 10.71 10.31
C LEU A 50 -5.05 12.15 10.11
N ASN A 51 -5.19 12.59 8.85
CA ASN A 51 -5.56 13.95 8.46
C ASN A 51 -4.76 15.03 9.21
N LEU A 52 -3.46 14.86 9.29
CA LEU A 52 -2.57 15.74 10.04
C LEU A 52 -2.45 17.15 9.40
N SER A 53 -2.73 17.24 8.10
CA SER A 53 -2.83 18.51 7.36
C SER A 53 -4.14 19.25 7.62
N GLY A 54 -5.18 18.54 8.08
CA GLY A 54 -6.55 19.05 8.16
C GLY A 54 -7.25 19.22 6.82
N TYR A 55 -6.66 18.67 5.74
CA TYR A 55 -7.19 18.82 4.38
C TYR A 55 -8.43 17.95 4.11
N PHE A 56 -8.43 16.72 4.62
CA PHE A 56 -9.48 15.77 4.32
C PHE A 56 -10.74 16.01 5.14
N PRO A 57 -11.94 15.78 4.56
CA PRO A 57 -13.18 15.96 5.29
C PRO A 57 -13.31 14.96 6.45
N LYS A 58 -14.12 15.33 7.45
CA LYS A 58 -14.42 14.44 8.58
C LYS A 58 -15.03 13.13 8.05
N GLY A 59 -14.50 11.99 8.54
CA GLY A 59 -14.95 10.65 8.11
C GLY A 59 -14.19 10.08 6.91
N PHE A 60 -13.36 10.84 6.20
CA PHE A 60 -12.58 10.34 5.06
C PHE A 60 -11.75 9.11 5.43
N ALA A 61 -11.08 9.14 6.58
CA ALA A 61 -10.22 8.05 7.04
C ALA A 61 -10.96 6.71 7.24
N SER A 62 -12.28 6.73 7.45
CA SER A 62 -13.06 5.48 7.59
C SER A 62 -13.11 4.64 6.31
N GLY A 63 -12.89 5.27 5.14
CA GLY A 63 -12.80 4.62 3.82
C GLY A 63 -11.38 4.25 3.41
N VAL A 64 -10.37 4.49 4.26
CA VAL A 64 -8.95 4.31 3.94
C VAL A 64 -8.34 3.22 4.80
N THR A 65 -7.53 2.33 4.21
CA THR A 65 -6.58 1.48 4.95
C THR A 65 -5.15 1.78 4.49
N VAL A 66 -4.20 1.74 5.45
CA VAL A 66 -2.76 1.93 5.17
C VAL A 66 -2.01 0.71 5.64
N ILE A 67 -1.28 0.08 4.74
CA ILE A 67 -0.43 -1.08 5.00
C ILE A 67 1.03 -0.64 4.81
N SER A 68 1.79 -0.63 5.90
CA SER A 68 3.14 -0.07 5.95
C SER A 68 4.01 -0.81 6.96
N SER A 69 5.24 -0.39 7.12
CA SER A 69 6.15 -0.92 8.14
C SER A 69 5.66 -0.71 9.58
N TYR A 70 4.85 0.32 9.82
CA TYR A 70 4.25 0.61 11.14
C TYR A 70 2.85 0.02 11.33
N SER A 71 2.27 -0.60 10.31
CA SER A 71 1.04 -1.39 10.46
C SER A 71 1.41 -2.76 11.03
N ASN A 72 0.90 -3.11 12.19
CA ASN A 72 1.27 -4.33 12.89
C ASN A 72 0.08 -5.26 13.07
N ILE A 73 0.36 -6.56 13.01
CA ILE A 73 -0.52 -7.63 13.48
C ILE A 73 0.09 -8.21 14.76
N PRO A 74 -0.71 -8.81 15.67
CA PRO A 74 -0.18 -9.49 16.84
C PRO A 74 0.82 -10.57 16.44
N ASP A 75 2.02 -10.54 17.00
CA ASP A 75 3.11 -11.46 16.62
C ASP A 75 3.40 -12.53 17.68
N ASP A 76 2.78 -12.41 18.85
CA ASP A 76 2.82 -13.33 20.01
C ASP A 76 1.71 -14.40 19.98
N ILE A 77 0.91 -14.43 18.92
CA ILE A 77 -0.10 -15.46 18.65
C ILE A 77 0.31 -16.34 17.48
N THR A 78 -0.34 -17.50 17.32
CA THR A 78 -0.10 -18.38 16.17
C THR A 78 -0.94 -17.94 14.96
N THR A 79 -0.53 -18.35 13.76
CA THR A 79 -1.30 -18.12 12.53
C THR A 79 -2.72 -18.68 12.63
N LYS A 80 -2.88 -19.85 13.28
CA LYS A 80 -4.20 -20.44 13.55
C LYS A 80 -5.09 -19.52 14.40
N VAL A 81 -4.53 -18.93 15.46
CA VAL A 81 -5.27 -18.01 16.34
C VAL A 81 -5.62 -16.73 15.58
N LEU A 82 -4.71 -16.19 14.76
CA LEU A 82 -5.01 -15.04 13.93
C LEU A 82 -6.23 -15.29 13.03
N PHE A 83 -6.23 -16.39 12.26
CA PHE A 83 -7.36 -16.70 11.39
C PHE A 83 -8.65 -17.01 12.14
N MET A 84 -8.58 -17.59 13.32
CA MET A 84 -9.74 -17.77 14.20
C MET A 84 -10.33 -16.41 14.61
N LEU A 85 -9.51 -15.44 14.98
CA LEU A 85 -9.96 -14.09 15.32
C LEU A 85 -10.56 -13.38 14.10
N LEU A 86 -9.90 -13.44 12.95
CA LEU A 86 -10.40 -12.84 11.71
C LEU A 86 -11.75 -13.45 11.30
N SER A 87 -11.95 -14.75 11.48
CA SER A 87 -13.22 -15.43 11.14
C SER A 87 -14.40 -15.07 12.05
N GLN A 88 -14.15 -14.42 13.19
CA GLN A 88 -15.21 -13.87 14.04
C GLN A 88 -15.81 -12.57 13.45
N THR A 89 -15.05 -11.86 12.63
CA THR A 89 -15.46 -10.55 12.08
C THR A 89 -15.74 -10.61 10.57
N TYR A 90 -14.99 -11.42 9.84
CA TYR A 90 -15.04 -11.50 8.38
C TYR A 90 -15.52 -12.87 7.89
N SER A 91 -16.14 -12.92 6.71
CA SER A 91 -16.60 -14.19 6.14
C SER A 91 -15.42 -15.12 5.82
N ILE A 92 -15.61 -16.41 6.09
CA ILE A 92 -14.62 -17.46 5.81
C ILE A 92 -14.27 -17.48 4.31
N GLN A 93 -15.27 -17.25 3.45
CA GLN A 93 -15.08 -17.21 1.99
C GLN A 93 -14.11 -16.08 1.59
N HIS A 94 -14.26 -14.88 2.14
CA HIS A 94 -13.37 -13.74 1.85
C HIS A 94 -11.95 -13.99 2.36
N ILE A 95 -11.82 -14.57 3.56
CA ILE A 95 -10.51 -15.00 4.10
C ILE A 95 -9.84 -16.00 3.18
N GLN A 96 -10.55 -17.05 2.74
CA GLN A 96 -10.00 -18.08 1.85
C GLN A 96 -9.60 -17.55 0.48
N GLN A 97 -10.36 -16.60 -0.06
CA GLN A 97 -10.03 -15.93 -1.32
C GLN A 97 -8.68 -15.22 -1.22
N LEU A 98 -8.46 -14.42 -0.16
CA LEU A 98 -7.18 -13.71 0.04
C LEU A 98 -6.03 -14.68 0.35
N ILE A 99 -6.27 -15.76 1.09
CA ILE A 99 -5.29 -16.83 1.35
C ILE A 99 -4.80 -17.41 0.01
N SER A 100 -5.73 -17.78 -0.87
CA SER A 100 -5.41 -18.35 -2.18
C SER A 100 -4.68 -17.35 -3.08
N MET A 101 -5.14 -16.11 -3.12
CA MET A 101 -4.51 -15.05 -3.93
C MET A 101 -3.07 -14.73 -3.48
N LEU A 102 -2.74 -14.88 -2.19
CA LEU A 102 -1.41 -14.62 -1.63
C LEU A 102 -0.54 -15.89 -1.48
N SER A 103 -1.07 -17.05 -1.88
CA SER A 103 -0.35 -18.35 -1.83
C SER A 103 0.22 -18.62 -0.43
N ILE A 104 -0.63 -18.52 0.59
CA ILE A 104 -0.19 -18.71 1.98
C ILE A 104 -0.71 -19.99 2.64
N GLU A 105 -1.28 -20.91 1.84
CA GLU A 105 -1.80 -22.19 2.33
C GLU A 105 -0.73 -23.01 3.09
N ASN A 106 0.53 -22.82 2.74
CA ASN A 106 1.67 -23.52 3.31
C ASN A 106 2.29 -22.83 4.55
N ILE A 107 1.73 -21.72 5.03
CA ILE A 107 2.24 -21.09 6.25
C ILE A 107 1.91 -21.98 7.46
N PRO A 108 2.90 -22.34 8.29
CA PRO A 108 2.67 -23.20 9.45
C PRO A 108 1.66 -22.59 10.43
N GLN A 109 0.59 -23.31 10.72
CA GLN A 109 -0.51 -22.80 11.56
C GLN A 109 -0.19 -22.77 13.07
N GLY A 110 0.69 -23.67 13.52
CA GLY A 110 1.03 -23.84 14.95
C GLY A 110 2.21 -23.00 15.43
N VAL A 111 2.85 -22.22 14.54
CA VAL A 111 4.02 -21.39 14.86
C VAL A 111 3.59 -19.98 15.22
N LEU A 112 4.28 -19.35 16.16
CA LEU A 112 4.06 -17.94 16.49
C LEU A 112 4.42 -17.04 15.29
N ILE A 113 3.61 -16.01 15.06
CA ILE A 113 3.82 -15.10 13.92
C ILE A 113 5.22 -14.46 13.96
N LYS A 114 5.75 -14.14 15.15
CA LYS A 114 7.13 -13.60 15.28
C LYS A 114 8.22 -14.53 14.72
N GLN A 115 7.95 -15.83 14.61
CA GLN A 115 8.90 -16.84 14.12
C GLN A 115 8.83 -17.06 12.60
N LEU A 116 7.83 -16.49 11.94
CA LEU A 116 7.67 -16.56 10.48
C LEU A 116 8.72 -15.71 9.75
N SER A 117 8.97 -16.04 8.48
CA SER A 117 9.82 -15.21 7.62
C SER A 117 9.22 -13.80 7.42
N PRO A 118 10.04 -12.79 7.08
CA PRO A 118 9.52 -11.45 6.77
C PRO A 118 8.43 -11.46 5.69
N GLY A 119 8.60 -12.26 4.64
CA GLY A 119 7.62 -12.40 3.57
C GLY A 119 6.30 -13.02 4.04
N GLN A 120 6.36 -14.07 4.84
CA GLN A 120 5.16 -14.68 5.43
C GLN A 120 4.40 -13.69 6.32
N LYS A 121 5.12 -12.93 7.18
CA LYS A 121 4.53 -11.87 8.01
C LYS A 121 3.87 -10.79 7.16
N GLN A 122 4.52 -10.37 6.08
CA GLN A 122 3.99 -9.36 5.17
C GLN A 122 2.70 -9.82 4.49
N LYS A 123 2.64 -11.07 4.05
CA LYS A 123 1.42 -11.65 3.46
C LYS A 123 0.27 -11.73 4.47
N LEU A 124 0.53 -12.16 5.71
CA LEU A 124 -0.47 -12.15 6.79
C LEU A 124 -0.96 -10.74 7.10
N LYS A 125 -0.07 -9.76 7.09
CA LYS A 125 -0.41 -8.34 7.25
C LYS A 125 -1.34 -7.88 6.12
N LEU A 126 -1.00 -8.16 4.86
CA LEU A 126 -1.84 -7.83 3.71
C LEU A 126 -3.26 -8.39 3.88
N ILE A 127 -3.41 -9.68 4.22
CA ILE A 127 -4.74 -10.27 4.46
C ILE A 127 -5.47 -9.51 5.56
N SER A 128 -4.85 -9.33 6.71
CA SER A 128 -5.51 -8.76 7.89
C SER A 128 -6.10 -7.37 7.63
N PHE A 129 -5.40 -6.54 6.85
CA PHE A 129 -5.84 -5.20 6.53
C PHE A 129 -6.76 -5.13 5.31
N LEU A 130 -6.59 -6.01 4.30
CA LEU A 130 -7.46 -6.03 3.13
C LEU A 130 -8.85 -6.59 3.45
N LEU A 131 -9.00 -7.41 4.48
CA LEU A 131 -10.30 -7.87 4.99
C LEU A 131 -11.19 -6.73 5.49
N GLU A 132 -10.64 -5.56 5.85
CA GLU A 132 -11.43 -4.36 6.18
C GLU A 132 -12.26 -3.85 5.01
N ASP A 133 -11.95 -4.27 3.79
CA ASP A 133 -12.66 -3.98 2.53
C ASP A 133 -12.84 -2.49 2.25
N LYS A 134 -11.86 -1.64 2.64
CA LYS A 134 -11.90 -0.20 2.41
C LYS A 134 -11.80 0.16 0.93
N GLU A 135 -12.39 1.30 0.55
CA GLU A 135 -12.38 1.79 -0.84
C GLU A 135 -10.99 2.24 -1.30
N ILE A 136 -10.21 2.83 -0.38
CA ILE A 136 -8.88 3.37 -0.65
C ILE A 136 -7.84 2.55 0.13
N ILE A 137 -6.88 2.00 -0.58
CA ILE A 137 -5.81 1.17 -0.04
C ILE A 137 -4.47 1.85 -0.33
N ILE A 138 -3.73 2.18 0.72
CA ILE A 138 -2.39 2.74 0.61
C ILE A 138 -1.39 1.67 1.02
N LEU A 139 -0.48 1.35 0.12
CA LEU A 139 0.61 0.42 0.34
C LEU A 139 1.90 1.24 0.47
N ASP A 140 2.53 1.26 1.65
CA ASP A 140 3.73 2.07 1.90
C ASP A 140 4.93 1.16 2.11
N GLU A 141 5.76 1.05 1.06
CA GLU A 141 7.01 0.28 1.02
C GLU A 141 6.82 -1.22 1.39
N ILE A 142 5.75 -1.84 0.88
CA ILE A 142 5.35 -3.21 1.26
C ILE A 142 6.28 -4.31 0.71
N THR A 143 7.09 -4.02 -0.30
CA THR A 143 8.05 -4.95 -0.93
C THR A 143 9.47 -4.80 -0.39
N ASN A 144 9.73 -3.77 0.45
CA ASN A 144 11.06 -3.50 0.97
C ASN A 144 11.54 -4.61 1.90
N SER A 145 12.84 -4.94 1.78
CA SER A 145 13.52 -5.93 2.62
C SER A 145 12.96 -7.36 2.51
N LEU A 146 12.22 -7.67 1.46
CA LEU A 146 11.75 -9.01 1.14
C LEU A 146 12.65 -9.69 0.11
N ASP A 147 12.64 -11.02 0.12
CA ASP A 147 13.31 -11.81 -0.92
C ASP A 147 12.57 -11.70 -2.26
N LYS A 148 13.29 -11.97 -3.36
CA LYS A 148 12.75 -11.84 -4.73
C LYS A 148 11.53 -12.71 -5.00
N ILE A 149 11.45 -13.89 -4.40
CA ILE A 149 10.32 -14.81 -4.60
C ILE A 149 9.07 -14.17 -3.99
N THR A 150 9.16 -13.74 -2.75
CA THR A 150 8.06 -13.05 -2.05
C THR A 150 7.64 -11.77 -2.75
N VAL A 151 8.59 -10.95 -3.24
CA VAL A 151 8.28 -9.74 -4.02
C VAL A 151 7.48 -10.09 -5.26
N ASN A 152 7.90 -11.10 -6.04
CA ASN A 152 7.17 -11.54 -7.24
C ASN A 152 5.76 -12.05 -6.91
N GLU A 153 5.58 -12.78 -5.81
CA GLU A 153 4.26 -13.24 -5.38
C GLU A 153 3.35 -12.07 -4.98
N ILE A 154 3.89 -11.03 -4.33
CA ILE A 154 3.15 -9.80 -4.02
C ILE A 154 2.78 -9.05 -5.32
N HIS A 155 3.67 -8.96 -6.31
CA HIS A 155 3.37 -8.34 -7.60
C HIS A 155 2.25 -9.09 -8.33
N GLN A 156 2.29 -10.42 -8.36
CA GLN A 156 1.21 -11.25 -8.94
C GLN A 156 -0.11 -11.02 -8.21
N PHE A 157 -0.06 -10.99 -6.89
CA PHE A 157 -1.21 -10.69 -6.05
C PHE A 157 -1.81 -9.32 -6.39
N LEU A 158 -1.01 -8.26 -6.44
CA LEU A 158 -1.49 -6.90 -6.73
C LEU A 158 -2.16 -6.80 -8.11
N ASN A 159 -1.55 -7.41 -9.13
CA ASN A 159 -2.12 -7.48 -10.47
C ASN A 159 -3.46 -8.24 -10.52
N ALA A 160 -3.57 -9.35 -9.76
CA ALA A 160 -4.82 -10.10 -9.66
C ALA A 160 -5.87 -9.33 -8.83
N TYR A 161 -5.45 -8.75 -7.69
CA TYR A 161 -6.34 -8.05 -6.76
C TYR A 161 -7.07 -6.90 -7.45
N ILE A 162 -6.35 -6.02 -8.17
CA ILE A 162 -6.98 -4.87 -8.81
C ILE A 162 -7.95 -5.28 -9.93
N LYS A 163 -7.69 -6.39 -10.63
CA LYS A 163 -8.61 -6.95 -11.65
C LYS A 163 -9.91 -7.45 -11.04
N HIS A 164 -9.85 -8.06 -9.84
CA HIS A 164 -11.03 -8.56 -9.13
C HIS A 164 -11.78 -7.44 -8.39
N HIS A 165 -11.11 -6.32 -8.10
CA HIS A 165 -11.66 -5.21 -7.35
C HIS A 165 -11.53 -3.86 -8.12
N PRO A 166 -12.14 -3.73 -9.32
CA PRO A 166 -11.95 -2.56 -10.19
C PRO A 166 -12.54 -1.25 -9.63
N HIS A 167 -13.29 -1.32 -8.56
CA HIS A 167 -13.83 -0.16 -7.86
C HIS A 167 -12.87 0.42 -6.81
N LYS A 168 -11.86 -0.35 -6.39
CA LYS A 168 -10.87 0.08 -5.40
C LYS A 168 -9.88 1.09 -5.98
N ILE A 169 -9.45 2.01 -5.14
CA ILE A 169 -8.32 2.92 -5.40
C ILE A 169 -7.13 2.36 -4.63
N VAL A 170 -6.07 2.00 -5.35
CA VAL A 170 -4.85 1.46 -4.75
C VAL A 170 -3.69 2.39 -5.05
N VAL A 171 -3.04 2.90 -4.00
CA VAL A 171 -1.85 3.74 -4.10
C VAL A 171 -0.67 2.97 -3.54
N ASN A 172 0.31 2.66 -4.39
CA ASN A 172 1.56 2.00 -4.00
C ASN A 172 2.68 3.02 -3.88
N ILE A 173 3.08 3.31 -2.68
CA ILE A 173 4.21 4.19 -2.37
C ILE A 173 5.45 3.33 -2.24
N THR A 174 6.46 3.58 -3.07
CA THR A 174 7.64 2.72 -3.14
C THR A 174 8.90 3.50 -3.51
N ASN A 175 10.05 2.94 -3.19
CA ASN A 175 11.36 3.30 -3.73
C ASN A 175 11.96 2.13 -4.55
N ASN A 176 11.23 1.02 -4.65
CA ASN A 176 11.65 -0.16 -5.41
C ASN A 176 11.12 -0.05 -6.85
N LEU A 177 12.02 0.13 -7.80
CA LEU A 177 11.67 0.25 -9.21
C LEU A 177 11.12 -1.06 -9.81
N ASP A 178 11.42 -2.21 -9.21
CA ASP A 178 10.85 -3.50 -9.62
C ASP A 178 9.31 -3.51 -9.50
N ASP A 179 8.75 -2.73 -8.57
CA ASP A 179 7.30 -2.60 -8.43
C ASP A 179 6.68 -1.99 -9.72
N LEU A 180 7.35 -0.99 -10.34
CA LEU A 180 6.90 -0.36 -11.57
C LEU A 180 7.07 -1.27 -12.79
N HIS A 181 8.10 -2.12 -12.78
CA HIS A 181 8.35 -3.05 -13.88
C HIS A 181 7.32 -4.17 -13.92
N ASN A 182 6.90 -4.68 -12.76
CA ASN A 182 6.11 -5.90 -12.63
C ASN A 182 4.61 -5.65 -12.34
N VAL A 183 4.25 -4.43 -11.93
CA VAL A 183 2.86 -4.05 -11.64
C VAL A 183 2.49 -2.84 -12.49
N ALA A 184 1.54 -3.04 -13.42
CA ALA A 184 1.06 -1.95 -14.29
C ALA A 184 0.21 -0.94 -13.51
N GLY A 185 0.29 0.34 -13.91
CA GLY A 185 -0.47 1.39 -13.21
C GLY A 185 -0.23 2.78 -13.75
N ASP A 186 -0.66 3.77 -12.97
CA ASP A 186 -0.36 5.19 -13.16
C ASP A 186 0.92 5.53 -12.38
N TYR A 187 1.75 6.43 -12.91
CA TYR A 187 3.11 6.67 -12.41
C TYR A 187 3.28 8.11 -11.94
N TYR A 188 3.75 8.29 -10.70
CA TYR A 188 3.94 9.59 -10.06
C TYR A 188 5.32 9.67 -9.41
N LEU A 189 6.05 10.76 -9.66
CA LEU A 189 7.33 11.07 -9.01
C LEU A 189 7.12 12.13 -7.91
N PHE A 190 7.45 11.77 -6.67
CA PHE A 190 7.48 12.70 -5.55
C PHE A 190 8.88 13.27 -5.37
N SER A 191 9.06 14.50 -5.80
CA SER A 191 10.31 15.21 -5.73
C SER A 191 10.10 16.73 -5.65
N LYS A 192 11.08 17.47 -5.15
CA LYS A 192 11.09 18.96 -5.12
C LYS A 192 9.78 19.59 -4.62
N LYS A 193 9.17 18.99 -3.60
CA LYS A 193 7.88 19.41 -2.99
C LYS A 193 6.67 19.29 -3.92
N GLN A 194 6.79 18.52 -4.99
CA GLN A 194 5.74 18.27 -5.98
C GLN A 194 5.55 16.76 -6.17
N ILE A 195 4.40 16.39 -6.71
CA ILE A 195 4.15 15.05 -7.24
C ILE A 195 3.73 15.22 -8.69
N GLN A 196 4.57 14.75 -9.60
CA GLN A 196 4.36 14.84 -11.04
C GLN A 196 3.91 13.50 -11.59
N GLN A 197 2.87 13.50 -12.42
CA GLN A 197 2.42 12.32 -13.15
C GLN A 197 3.21 12.14 -14.44
N PHE A 198 3.51 10.87 -14.76
CA PHE A 198 4.18 10.45 -15.99
C PHE A 198 3.28 9.47 -16.76
N HIS A 199 3.27 9.57 -18.08
CA HIS A 199 2.50 8.66 -18.92
C HIS A 199 3.19 7.30 -19.09
N HIS A 200 4.51 7.28 -19.05
CA HIS A 200 5.31 6.07 -19.21
C HIS A 200 6.25 5.86 -18.03
N LYS A 201 6.35 4.62 -17.55
CA LYS A 201 7.23 4.26 -16.41
C LYS A 201 8.70 4.58 -16.69
N ASP A 202 9.15 4.40 -17.95
CA ASP A 202 10.55 4.59 -18.31
C ASP A 202 10.96 6.07 -18.21
N GLU A 203 10.05 7.00 -18.52
CA GLU A 203 10.26 8.44 -18.34
C GLU A 203 10.42 8.77 -16.84
N LEU A 204 9.55 8.21 -15.99
CA LEU A 204 9.65 8.39 -14.55
C LEU A 204 10.96 7.81 -14.00
N ILE A 205 11.33 6.59 -14.43
CA ILE A 205 12.56 5.92 -13.97
C ILE A 205 13.79 6.75 -14.33
N ASN A 206 13.87 7.24 -15.56
CA ASN A 206 14.97 8.10 -16.00
C ASN A 206 15.06 9.35 -15.12
N GLN A 207 13.95 10.06 -14.93
CA GLN A 207 13.90 11.24 -14.06
C GLN A 207 14.31 10.94 -12.61
N TYR A 208 13.85 9.80 -12.07
CA TYR A 208 14.19 9.37 -10.70
C TYR A 208 15.68 9.07 -10.51
N VAL A 209 16.33 8.52 -11.53
CA VAL A 209 17.77 8.19 -11.50
C VAL A 209 18.64 9.44 -11.64
N GLU A 210 18.19 10.44 -12.41
CA GLU A 210 18.90 11.71 -12.62
C GLU A 210 18.85 12.66 -11.41
N GLU A 211 17.93 12.47 -10.47
CA GLU A 211 17.81 13.26 -9.22
C GLU A 211 18.79 12.78 -8.13
#